data_64ea1574fe9d09f35d60519035855091
#
_entry.id   64ea1574fe9d09f35d60519035855091
#
_cell.length_a   1.000
_cell.length_b   1.000
_cell.length_c   1.000
_cell.angle_alpha   90.00
_cell.angle_beta   90.00
_cell.angle_gamma   90.00
#
_symmetry.space_group_name_H-M   'P 1'
#
loop_
_entity.id
_entity.type
_entity.pdbx_description
1 polymer ?
#
loop_
_entity_poly.entity_id
_entity_poly.type
_entity_poly.pdbx_seq_one_letter_code
_entity_poly.pdbx_strand_id
1 'polypeptide(L)'
;MTTCGEMLMEILESYGVETVFGIPGVHTLELYRGLQRADIRHVTPRHEQGAGFMADGYARITGKPGVCLIITGPGMTNITTAMGQAYGDSIPMLVISSTNAVGEAGLQEGHLHELRQQRELVAGVAAFSQTVLRPEDLPGVIARAFAVFNGGRPRPVHIEIPIDIFARPSEGINRGVAVYASRPGPAPSAIAQAADWLADAKSPVILLGGGTVDAAQEAQALVERLGAPTALTGNAKGVLPPGHALSCSSYMPYPPMRKLLAEADVVLAVGTEMGETDYDIYRHGMLLLSGKLIRIDIEPDQTARNYRADLAITSDAALALAALDVALGGRGVQIDTKAGAKKAQAVRKESEAGISGWVSAHKPWLDAITTAFDDAIVVGDSTQPVYTGNHIYEAPQPRSWFNSATGYGTLGYGLPAAIGAKVAAPDRPVICITGDGGILFTIGELASAVEAKAGIAILLWNNQGYKTISDYMIADQIVPVGCIEYTPDFLAIARGFGCEAEHVDTPEALTQAFKTAHKRDIPTLIEVQG
;
A
#
# COMPACT_ATOMS: atom_id res chain seq x y z
N MET A 1 -35.92 -14.92 -11.86
CA MET A 1 -34.72 -15.24 -12.69
C MET A 1 -33.57 -14.42 -12.16
N THR A 2 -32.51 -15.07 -11.70
CA THR A 2 -31.30 -14.36 -11.22
C THR A 2 -30.45 -14.00 -12.43
N THR A 3 -30.01 -12.74 -12.53
CA THR A 3 -29.15 -12.29 -13.62
C THR A 3 -27.67 -12.61 -13.35
N CYS A 4 -26.82 -12.48 -14.38
CA CYS A 4 -25.37 -12.62 -14.25
C CYS A 4 -24.79 -11.57 -13.27
N GLY A 5 -25.31 -10.33 -13.29
CA GLY A 5 -24.90 -9.28 -12.36
C GLY A 5 -25.26 -9.60 -10.91
N GLU A 6 -26.45 -10.15 -10.65
CA GLU A 6 -26.85 -10.63 -9.32
C GLU A 6 -25.97 -11.81 -8.86
N MET A 7 -25.72 -12.78 -9.75
CA MET A 7 -24.83 -13.92 -9.47
C MET A 7 -23.41 -13.46 -9.11
N LEU A 8 -22.90 -12.41 -9.76
CA LEU A 8 -21.56 -11.89 -9.45
C LEU A 8 -21.48 -11.42 -8.00
N MET A 9 -22.48 -10.71 -7.49
CA MET A 9 -22.49 -10.25 -6.09
C MET A 9 -22.52 -11.44 -5.12
N GLU A 10 -23.33 -12.47 -5.41
CA GLU A 10 -23.37 -13.70 -4.59
C GLU A 10 -22.01 -14.43 -4.60
N ILE A 11 -21.30 -14.45 -5.73
CA ILE A 11 -19.96 -15.03 -5.81
C ILE A 11 -18.98 -14.20 -4.97
N LEU A 12 -18.97 -12.86 -5.10
CA LEU A 12 -18.08 -11.99 -4.32
C LEU A 12 -18.30 -12.16 -2.81
N GLU A 13 -19.56 -12.20 -2.37
CA GLU A 13 -19.91 -12.48 -0.98
C GLU A 13 -19.36 -13.84 -0.51
N SER A 14 -19.49 -14.89 -1.34
CA SER A 14 -18.94 -16.22 -1.06
C SER A 14 -17.41 -16.22 -0.93
N TYR A 15 -16.71 -15.30 -1.60
CA TYR A 15 -15.27 -15.09 -1.48
C TYR A 15 -14.89 -14.17 -0.29
N GLY A 16 -15.85 -13.75 0.53
CA GLY A 16 -15.65 -12.94 1.71
C GLY A 16 -15.42 -11.46 1.42
N VAL A 17 -15.92 -10.97 0.29
CA VAL A 17 -15.97 -9.53 0.00
C VAL A 17 -17.06 -8.89 0.85
N GLU A 18 -16.69 -7.96 1.70
CA GLU A 18 -17.59 -7.26 2.63
C GLU A 18 -17.86 -5.81 2.21
N THR A 19 -17.00 -5.25 1.35
CA THR A 19 -17.11 -3.85 0.92
C THR A 19 -16.73 -3.71 -0.55
N VAL A 20 -17.48 -2.86 -1.26
CA VAL A 20 -17.18 -2.45 -2.64
C VAL A 20 -17.20 -0.94 -2.76
N PHE A 21 -16.35 -0.41 -3.66
CA PHE A 21 -16.21 1.01 -3.95
C PHE A 21 -16.61 1.29 -5.40
N GLY A 22 -17.50 2.25 -5.64
CA GLY A 22 -17.90 2.52 -7.02
C GLY A 22 -18.97 3.59 -7.13
N ILE A 23 -19.16 4.08 -8.35
CA ILE A 23 -20.18 5.06 -8.71
C ILE A 23 -21.22 4.37 -9.61
N PRO A 24 -22.52 4.41 -9.27
CA PRO A 24 -23.55 3.83 -10.10
C PRO A 24 -23.70 4.57 -11.44
N GLY A 25 -23.94 3.82 -12.50
CA GLY A 25 -24.21 4.37 -13.82
C GLY A 25 -25.03 3.42 -14.67
N VAL A 26 -25.52 3.89 -15.82
CA VAL A 26 -26.44 3.12 -16.67
C VAL A 26 -25.91 1.76 -17.12
N HIS A 27 -24.59 1.63 -17.25
CA HIS A 27 -23.94 0.37 -17.64
C HIS A 27 -23.64 -0.56 -16.47
N THR A 28 -23.90 -0.14 -15.21
CA THR A 28 -23.63 -0.93 -14.01
C THR A 28 -24.91 -1.30 -13.24
N LEU A 29 -26.10 -0.99 -13.78
CA LEU A 29 -27.39 -1.20 -13.08
C LEU A 29 -27.59 -2.63 -12.59
N GLU A 30 -27.19 -3.64 -13.37
CA GLU A 30 -27.34 -5.04 -12.98
C GLU A 30 -26.40 -5.44 -11.81
N LEU A 31 -25.24 -4.80 -11.69
CA LEU A 31 -24.38 -4.96 -10.52
C LEU A 31 -25.06 -4.41 -9.26
N TYR A 32 -25.63 -3.21 -9.35
CA TYR A 32 -26.36 -2.58 -8.24
C TYR A 32 -27.68 -3.31 -7.90
N ARG A 33 -28.31 -4.00 -8.87
CA ARG A 33 -29.41 -4.91 -8.59
C ARG A 33 -28.95 -6.05 -7.66
N GLY A 34 -27.76 -6.61 -7.89
CA GLY A 34 -27.19 -7.65 -7.06
C GLY A 34 -26.85 -7.15 -5.65
N LEU A 35 -26.30 -5.94 -5.52
CA LEU A 35 -25.96 -5.33 -4.23
C LEU A 35 -27.15 -5.16 -3.28
N GLN A 36 -28.36 -4.98 -3.80
CA GLN A 36 -29.57 -4.89 -2.96
C GLN A 36 -29.86 -6.16 -2.17
N ARG A 37 -29.29 -7.30 -2.56
CA ARG A 37 -29.54 -8.63 -1.97
C ARG A 37 -28.33 -9.18 -1.24
N ALA A 38 -27.14 -8.68 -1.51
CA ALA A 38 -25.90 -9.09 -0.90
C ALA A 38 -25.65 -8.34 0.42
N ASP A 39 -25.01 -8.99 1.38
CA ASP A 39 -24.51 -8.33 2.60
C ASP A 39 -23.13 -7.71 2.35
N ILE A 40 -23.08 -6.86 1.33
CA ILE A 40 -21.87 -6.14 0.91
C ILE A 40 -22.11 -4.63 1.08
N ARG A 41 -21.27 -4.00 1.90
CA ARG A 41 -21.30 -2.55 2.08
C ARG A 41 -20.85 -1.86 0.79
N HIS A 42 -21.61 -0.86 0.34
CA HIS A 42 -21.22 0.02 -0.75
C HIS A 42 -20.70 1.36 -0.22
N VAL A 43 -19.57 1.83 -0.73
CA VAL A 43 -19.02 3.16 -0.45
C VAL A 43 -18.93 3.93 -1.76
N THR A 44 -19.56 5.12 -1.81
CA THR A 44 -19.62 5.96 -3.01
C THR A 44 -18.47 6.98 -3.01
N PRO A 45 -17.45 6.85 -3.87
CA PRO A 45 -16.46 7.89 -4.11
C PRO A 45 -17.07 9.04 -4.94
N ARG A 46 -16.32 10.10 -5.13
CA ARG A 46 -16.70 11.22 -6.04
C ARG A 46 -15.94 11.15 -7.36
N HIS A 47 -14.94 10.27 -7.43
CA HIS A 47 -14.15 10.00 -8.62
C HIS A 47 -13.67 8.54 -8.58
N GLU A 48 -13.54 7.87 -9.73
CA GLU A 48 -13.13 6.44 -9.74
C GLU A 48 -11.67 6.24 -9.31
N GLN A 49 -10.81 7.23 -9.47
CA GLN A 49 -9.48 7.22 -8.86
C GLN A 49 -9.58 7.14 -7.33
N GLY A 50 -10.53 7.89 -6.74
CA GLY A 50 -10.86 7.80 -5.31
C GLY A 50 -11.36 6.40 -4.92
N ALA A 51 -12.21 5.76 -5.75
CA ALA A 51 -12.63 4.37 -5.53
C ALA A 51 -11.43 3.42 -5.42
N GLY A 52 -10.49 3.52 -6.36
CA GLY A 52 -9.30 2.67 -6.38
C GLY A 52 -8.39 2.92 -5.18
N PHE A 53 -8.17 4.18 -4.77
CA PHE A 53 -7.39 4.48 -3.57
C PHE A 53 -8.08 4.06 -2.27
N MET A 54 -9.42 4.16 -2.18
CA MET A 54 -10.18 3.59 -1.06
C MET A 54 -10.00 2.06 -1.00
N ALA A 55 -10.09 1.39 -2.15
CA ALA A 55 -9.88 -0.04 -2.25
C ALA A 55 -8.44 -0.45 -1.85
N ASP A 56 -7.43 0.35 -2.22
CA ASP A 56 -6.03 0.16 -1.81
C ASP A 56 -5.88 0.27 -0.28
N GLY A 57 -6.36 1.37 0.32
CA GLY A 57 -6.31 1.56 1.77
C GLY A 57 -7.06 0.45 2.55
N TYR A 58 -8.22 0.03 2.05
CA TYR A 58 -8.97 -1.10 2.61
C TYR A 58 -8.17 -2.41 2.54
N ALA A 59 -7.58 -2.70 1.39
CA ALA A 59 -6.80 -3.92 1.19
C ALA A 59 -5.54 -3.96 2.06
N ARG A 60 -4.86 -2.83 2.24
CA ARG A 60 -3.69 -2.74 3.13
C ARG A 60 -4.04 -3.08 4.57
N ILE A 61 -5.20 -2.66 5.06
CA ILE A 61 -5.62 -2.92 6.45
C ILE A 61 -6.12 -4.35 6.62
N THR A 62 -6.97 -4.82 5.70
CA THR A 62 -7.63 -6.13 5.86
C THR A 62 -6.79 -7.31 5.39
N GLY A 63 -5.82 -7.08 4.50
CA GLY A 63 -5.14 -8.15 3.75
C GLY A 63 -6.02 -8.83 2.69
N LYS A 64 -7.30 -8.42 2.57
CA LYS A 64 -8.24 -8.89 1.55
C LYS A 64 -8.19 -7.97 0.31
N PRO A 65 -8.58 -8.44 -0.89
CA PRO A 65 -8.64 -7.56 -2.04
C PRO A 65 -9.66 -6.44 -1.87
N GLY A 66 -9.27 -5.21 -2.21
CA GLY A 66 -10.21 -4.11 -2.38
C GLY A 66 -10.96 -4.27 -3.69
N VAL A 67 -12.29 -4.13 -3.69
CA VAL A 67 -13.14 -4.38 -4.87
C VAL A 67 -13.78 -3.10 -5.36
N CYS A 68 -13.59 -2.79 -6.64
CA CYS A 68 -14.17 -1.62 -7.31
C CYS A 68 -15.19 -2.03 -8.38
N LEU A 69 -16.34 -1.35 -8.39
CA LEU A 69 -17.37 -1.49 -9.42
C LEU A 69 -17.35 -0.24 -10.30
N ILE A 70 -16.90 -0.37 -11.54
CA ILE A 70 -16.53 0.75 -12.40
C ILE A 70 -17.33 0.73 -13.71
N ILE A 71 -17.78 1.91 -14.13
CA ILE A 71 -18.42 2.06 -15.41
C ILE A 71 -17.40 2.04 -16.55
N THR A 72 -17.79 1.51 -17.71
CA THR A 72 -16.98 1.58 -18.94
C THR A 72 -16.63 3.02 -19.33
N GLY A 73 -15.61 3.20 -20.15
CA GLY A 73 -15.21 4.49 -20.67
C GLY A 73 -14.53 5.38 -19.62
N PRO A 74 -15.14 6.51 -19.24
CA PRO A 74 -14.51 7.49 -18.33
C PRO A 74 -14.14 6.88 -16.97
N GLY A 75 -14.95 5.96 -16.43
CA GLY A 75 -14.63 5.32 -15.16
C GLY A 75 -13.35 4.49 -15.25
N MET A 76 -13.16 3.74 -16.32
CA MET A 76 -11.96 2.94 -16.52
C MET A 76 -10.72 3.78 -16.77
N THR A 77 -10.82 4.90 -17.50
CA THR A 77 -9.69 5.81 -17.65
C THR A 77 -9.32 6.49 -16.33
N ASN A 78 -10.29 6.82 -15.50
CA ASN A 78 -10.10 7.47 -14.21
C ASN A 78 -9.43 6.56 -13.17
N ILE A 79 -9.75 5.25 -13.12
CA ILE A 79 -9.20 4.34 -12.10
C ILE A 79 -7.77 3.89 -12.37
N THR A 80 -7.25 4.06 -13.60
CA THR A 80 -5.93 3.52 -14.00
C THR A 80 -4.78 3.99 -13.12
N THR A 81 -4.79 5.23 -12.64
CA THR A 81 -3.77 5.75 -11.71
C THR A 81 -3.75 4.96 -10.40
N ALA A 82 -4.92 4.69 -9.84
CA ALA A 82 -5.01 3.90 -8.61
C ALA A 82 -4.61 2.43 -8.82
N MET A 83 -4.95 1.85 -9.96
CA MET A 83 -4.46 0.52 -10.33
C MET A 83 -2.92 0.51 -10.45
N GLY A 84 -2.32 1.55 -11.03
CA GLY A 84 -0.87 1.69 -11.13
C GLY A 84 -0.20 1.75 -9.76
N GLN A 85 -0.75 2.52 -8.82
CA GLN A 85 -0.27 2.58 -7.43
C GLN A 85 -0.36 1.21 -6.75
N ALA A 86 -1.51 0.55 -6.83
CA ALA A 86 -1.70 -0.79 -6.26
C ALA A 86 -0.77 -1.85 -6.91
N TYR A 87 -0.52 -1.71 -8.22
CA TYR A 87 0.42 -2.58 -8.93
C TYR A 87 1.86 -2.38 -8.42
N GLY A 88 2.32 -1.13 -8.31
CA GLY A 88 3.64 -0.79 -7.77
C GLY A 88 3.85 -1.38 -6.38
N ASP A 89 2.91 -1.20 -5.49
CA ASP A 89 3.01 -1.62 -4.08
C ASP A 89 2.54 -3.06 -3.81
N SER A 90 2.15 -3.83 -4.82
CA SER A 90 1.70 -5.23 -4.66
C SER A 90 0.44 -5.37 -3.79
N ILE A 91 -0.54 -4.50 -4.02
CA ILE A 91 -1.81 -4.50 -3.29
C ILE A 91 -2.87 -5.25 -4.09
N PRO A 92 -3.59 -6.21 -3.47
CA PRO A 92 -4.65 -6.93 -4.15
C PRO A 92 -5.85 -6.01 -4.41
N MET A 93 -6.20 -5.84 -5.68
CA MET A 93 -7.31 -5.01 -6.11
C MET A 93 -8.10 -5.71 -7.22
N LEU A 94 -9.41 -5.85 -7.06
CA LEU A 94 -10.30 -6.39 -8.07
C LEU A 94 -11.13 -5.25 -8.67
N VAL A 95 -10.87 -4.94 -9.92
CA VAL A 95 -11.65 -3.96 -10.69
C VAL A 95 -12.62 -4.71 -11.59
N ILE A 96 -13.91 -4.54 -11.33
CA ILE A 96 -14.97 -5.11 -12.12
C ILE A 96 -15.63 -3.96 -12.89
N SER A 97 -15.60 -4.03 -14.21
CA SER A 97 -16.21 -3.00 -15.04
C SER A 97 -17.28 -3.55 -15.95
N SER A 98 -18.17 -2.65 -16.37
CA SER A 98 -18.99 -2.89 -17.56
C SER A 98 -18.18 -2.64 -18.84
N THR A 99 -18.73 -3.08 -19.97
CA THR A 99 -18.39 -2.60 -21.31
C THR A 99 -19.66 -2.56 -22.15
N ASN A 100 -19.62 -1.91 -23.33
CA ASN A 100 -20.76 -1.92 -24.26
C ASN A 100 -21.17 -3.35 -24.62
N ALA A 101 -22.37 -3.54 -25.16
CA ALA A 101 -22.86 -4.86 -25.54
C ALA A 101 -21.90 -5.56 -26.50
N VAL A 102 -21.89 -6.91 -26.50
CA VAL A 102 -20.96 -7.71 -27.29
C VAL A 102 -20.92 -7.30 -28.77
N GLY A 103 -22.05 -6.91 -29.35
CA GLY A 103 -22.14 -6.46 -30.73
C GLY A 103 -21.74 -5.00 -30.99
N GLU A 104 -21.44 -4.23 -29.94
CA GLU A 104 -21.16 -2.79 -30.00
C GLU A 104 -19.74 -2.42 -29.54
N ALA A 105 -19.13 -3.28 -28.73
CA ALA A 105 -17.86 -3.00 -28.09
C ALA A 105 -16.74 -2.75 -29.10
N GLY A 106 -16.17 -1.56 -29.07
CA GLY A 106 -15.01 -1.17 -29.87
C GLY A 106 -15.30 -0.86 -31.35
N LEU A 107 -16.57 -0.79 -31.77
CA LEU A 107 -16.95 -0.46 -33.16
C LEU A 107 -16.67 1.00 -33.53
N GLN A 108 -16.56 1.89 -32.53
CA GLN A 108 -16.35 3.34 -32.71
C GLN A 108 -17.54 3.99 -33.46
N GLU A 109 -18.76 3.55 -33.17
CA GLU A 109 -20.01 4.08 -33.70
C GLU A 109 -20.64 5.16 -32.80
N GLY A 110 -19.97 5.55 -31.73
CA GLY A 110 -20.42 6.60 -30.82
C GLY A 110 -21.37 6.10 -29.74
N HIS A 111 -21.27 4.84 -29.34
CA HIS A 111 -22.01 4.29 -28.20
C HIS A 111 -21.60 5.02 -26.91
N LEU A 112 -22.54 5.19 -25.99
CA LEU A 112 -22.26 5.86 -24.72
C LEU A 112 -21.11 5.17 -23.99
N HIS A 113 -20.13 5.95 -23.51
CA HIS A 113 -18.94 5.48 -22.78
C HIS A 113 -18.10 4.45 -23.55
N GLU A 114 -18.17 4.48 -24.86
CA GLU A 114 -17.40 3.56 -25.70
C GLU A 114 -15.88 3.80 -25.54
N LEU A 115 -15.13 2.73 -25.31
CA LEU A 115 -13.68 2.70 -25.44
C LEU A 115 -13.29 1.73 -26.55
N ARG A 116 -12.29 2.14 -27.33
CA ARG A 116 -11.78 1.33 -28.42
C ARG A 116 -11.28 -0.04 -27.95
N GLN A 117 -10.50 -0.06 -26.85
CA GLN A 117 -9.90 -1.28 -26.31
C GLN A 117 -9.69 -1.11 -24.79
N GLN A 118 -10.72 -1.36 -24.00
CA GLN A 118 -10.68 -1.14 -22.55
C GLN A 118 -9.70 -2.08 -21.83
N ARG A 119 -9.58 -3.32 -22.28
CA ARG A 119 -8.62 -4.27 -21.73
C ARG A 119 -7.16 -3.85 -21.93
N GLU A 120 -6.85 -3.36 -23.13
CA GLU A 120 -5.52 -2.86 -23.47
C GLU A 120 -5.11 -1.65 -22.65
N LEU A 121 -6.10 -0.78 -22.33
CA LEU A 121 -5.88 0.40 -21.48
C LEU A 121 -5.26 0.03 -20.13
N VAL A 122 -5.68 -1.06 -19.52
CA VAL A 122 -5.24 -1.46 -18.16
C VAL A 122 -4.19 -2.58 -18.16
N ALA A 123 -3.77 -3.06 -19.32
CA ALA A 123 -2.82 -4.17 -19.43
C ALA A 123 -1.47 -3.89 -18.73
N GLY A 124 -1.04 -2.62 -18.69
CA GLY A 124 0.21 -2.22 -18.02
C GLY A 124 0.12 -2.09 -16.49
N VAL A 125 -1.09 -2.13 -15.93
CA VAL A 125 -1.35 -1.91 -14.49
C VAL A 125 -2.20 -3.02 -13.85
N ALA A 126 -2.30 -4.19 -14.51
CA ALA A 126 -3.02 -5.35 -14.02
C ALA A 126 -2.24 -6.64 -14.27
N ALA A 127 -2.38 -7.62 -13.39
CA ALA A 127 -1.83 -8.96 -13.60
C ALA A 127 -2.49 -9.64 -14.81
N PHE A 128 -3.78 -9.43 -14.98
CA PHE A 128 -4.50 -9.74 -16.20
C PHE A 128 -5.76 -8.87 -16.30
N SER A 129 -6.27 -8.76 -17.53
CA SER A 129 -7.56 -8.16 -17.85
C SER A 129 -8.36 -9.15 -18.70
N GLN A 130 -9.59 -9.48 -18.31
CA GLN A 130 -10.40 -10.52 -18.95
C GLN A 130 -11.82 -10.04 -19.25
N THR A 131 -12.27 -10.23 -20.48
CA THR A 131 -13.70 -10.07 -20.85
C THR A 131 -14.46 -11.36 -20.59
N VAL A 132 -15.59 -11.28 -19.90
CA VAL A 132 -16.53 -12.38 -19.69
C VAL A 132 -17.64 -12.28 -20.73
N LEU A 133 -17.70 -13.23 -21.65
CA LEU A 133 -18.68 -13.24 -22.76
C LEU A 133 -19.86 -14.19 -22.52
N ARG A 134 -19.80 -15.00 -21.47
CA ARG A 134 -20.87 -15.93 -21.08
C ARG A 134 -20.94 -15.97 -19.55
N PRO A 135 -22.15 -15.98 -18.95
CA PRO A 135 -22.30 -16.08 -17.49
C PRO A 135 -21.59 -17.29 -16.88
N GLU A 136 -21.52 -18.42 -17.62
CA GLU A 136 -20.89 -19.66 -17.16
C GLU A 136 -19.36 -19.53 -16.93
N ASP A 137 -18.71 -18.56 -17.59
CA ASP A 137 -17.27 -18.35 -17.46
C ASP A 137 -16.91 -17.53 -16.21
N LEU A 138 -17.87 -16.76 -15.65
CA LEU A 138 -17.65 -15.83 -14.57
C LEU A 138 -17.05 -16.47 -13.30
N PRO A 139 -17.57 -17.60 -12.78
CA PRO A 139 -16.98 -18.24 -11.59
C PRO A 139 -15.51 -18.60 -11.78
N GLY A 140 -15.14 -19.11 -12.95
CA GLY A 140 -13.75 -19.46 -13.28
C GLY A 140 -12.82 -18.25 -13.37
N VAL A 141 -13.30 -17.13 -13.90
CA VAL A 141 -12.51 -15.90 -14.02
C VAL A 141 -12.31 -15.26 -12.63
N ILE A 142 -13.34 -15.24 -11.77
CA ILE A 142 -13.22 -14.78 -10.38
C ILE A 142 -12.23 -15.68 -9.61
N ALA A 143 -12.34 -17.00 -9.75
CA ALA A 143 -11.41 -17.94 -9.12
C ALA A 143 -9.94 -17.64 -9.48
N ARG A 144 -9.67 -17.31 -10.77
CA ARG A 144 -8.32 -16.90 -11.22
C ARG A 144 -7.86 -15.58 -10.59
N ALA A 145 -8.75 -14.60 -10.43
CA ALA A 145 -8.43 -13.34 -9.76
C ALA A 145 -8.00 -13.60 -8.30
N PHE A 146 -8.78 -14.37 -7.57
CA PHE A 146 -8.45 -14.72 -6.18
C PHE A 146 -7.21 -15.62 -6.06
N ALA A 147 -6.90 -16.42 -7.08
CA ALA A 147 -5.64 -17.17 -7.13
C ALA A 147 -4.41 -16.24 -7.24
N VAL A 148 -4.51 -15.14 -8.01
CA VAL A 148 -3.47 -14.10 -8.05
C VAL A 148 -3.27 -13.46 -6.68
N PHE A 149 -4.36 -13.14 -5.96
CA PHE A 149 -4.28 -12.46 -4.67
C PHE A 149 -3.70 -13.35 -3.56
N ASN A 150 -3.97 -14.65 -3.58
CA ASN A 150 -3.64 -15.56 -2.49
C ASN A 150 -2.41 -16.43 -2.78
N GLY A 151 -2.16 -16.83 -4.03
CA GLY A 151 -1.14 -17.82 -4.36
C GLY A 151 0.23 -17.27 -4.72
N GLY A 152 0.34 -15.96 -5.02
CA GLY A 152 1.56 -15.32 -5.47
C GLY A 152 1.70 -13.89 -4.97
N ARG A 153 2.49 -13.10 -5.69
CA ARG A 153 2.59 -11.66 -5.45
C ARG A 153 1.28 -10.99 -5.88
N PRO A 154 0.54 -10.34 -4.98
CA PRO A 154 -0.72 -9.72 -5.35
C PRO A 154 -0.51 -8.55 -6.31
N ARG A 155 -1.45 -8.41 -7.26
CA ARG A 155 -1.49 -7.33 -8.26
C ARG A 155 -2.95 -7.02 -8.55
N PRO A 156 -3.30 -5.84 -9.05
CA PRO A 156 -4.64 -5.57 -9.54
C PRO A 156 -5.06 -6.56 -10.64
N VAL A 157 -6.32 -6.92 -10.63
CA VAL A 157 -6.97 -7.72 -11.67
C VAL A 157 -8.16 -6.95 -12.21
N HIS A 158 -8.32 -6.90 -13.52
CA HIS A 158 -9.47 -6.31 -14.17
C HIS A 158 -10.35 -7.37 -14.85
N ILE A 159 -11.65 -7.29 -14.61
CA ILE A 159 -12.66 -8.12 -15.25
C ILE A 159 -13.71 -7.20 -15.86
N GLU A 160 -13.90 -7.26 -17.17
CA GLU A 160 -14.98 -6.51 -17.84
C GLU A 160 -16.10 -7.45 -18.30
N ILE A 161 -17.32 -6.99 -18.18
CA ILE A 161 -18.51 -7.75 -18.54
C ILE A 161 -19.41 -6.86 -19.39
N PRO A 162 -19.75 -7.29 -20.64
CA PRO A 162 -20.70 -6.56 -21.49
C PRO A 162 -22.09 -6.42 -20.84
N ILE A 163 -22.74 -5.29 -21.07
CA ILE A 163 -24.04 -4.99 -20.44
C ILE A 163 -25.12 -6.01 -20.78
N ASP A 164 -25.13 -6.56 -22.00
CA ASP A 164 -26.05 -7.60 -22.41
C ASP A 164 -25.76 -8.96 -21.74
N ILE A 165 -24.50 -9.20 -21.33
CA ILE A 165 -24.12 -10.40 -20.55
C ILE A 165 -24.56 -10.26 -19.10
N PHE A 166 -24.41 -9.08 -18.49
CA PHE A 166 -24.89 -8.83 -17.12
C PHE A 166 -26.37 -9.16 -16.94
N ALA A 167 -27.19 -8.87 -17.95
CA ALA A 167 -28.62 -9.10 -17.91
C ALA A 167 -29.04 -10.56 -18.20
N ARG A 168 -28.12 -11.44 -18.64
CA ARG A 168 -28.46 -12.84 -18.96
C ARG A 168 -28.80 -13.65 -17.70
N PRO A 169 -29.72 -14.63 -17.84
CA PRO A 169 -30.00 -15.59 -16.77
C PRO A 169 -28.77 -16.38 -16.33
N SER A 170 -28.70 -16.68 -15.04
CA SER A 170 -27.58 -17.40 -14.42
C SER A 170 -28.01 -18.67 -13.64
N GLU A 171 -29.24 -19.17 -13.91
CA GLU A 171 -29.71 -20.38 -13.25
C GLU A 171 -28.88 -21.60 -13.62
N GLY A 172 -28.61 -22.46 -12.63
CA GLY A 172 -27.83 -23.69 -12.82
C GLY A 172 -26.32 -23.52 -12.88
N ILE A 173 -25.80 -22.29 -12.81
CA ILE A 173 -24.36 -22.03 -12.76
C ILE A 173 -23.85 -22.25 -11.34
N ASN A 174 -22.75 -23.01 -11.21
CA ASN A 174 -22.10 -23.25 -9.93
C ASN A 174 -21.44 -21.96 -9.41
N ARG A 175 -21.79 -21.54 -8.20
CA ARG A 175 -21.33 -20.31 -7.52
C ARG A 175 -20.33 -20.60 -6.38
N GLY A 176 -19.92 -21.85 -6.25
CA GLY A 176 -19.02 -22.26 -5.18
C GLY A 176 -17.63 -21.64 -5.29
N VAL A 177 -17.04 -21.35 -4.13
CA VAL A 177 -15.66 -20.85 -4.04
C VAL A 177 -14.69 -21.94 -4.49
N ALA A 178 -13.78 -21.61 -5.38
CA ALA A 178 -12.68 -22.50 -5.72
C ALA A 178 -11.70 -22.59 -4.55
N VAL A 179 -11.14 -23.78 -4.34
CA VAL A 179 -10.07 -23.96 -3.35
C VAL A 179 -8.85 -23.15 -3.80
N TYR A 180 -8.32 -22.32 -2.91
CA TYR A 180 -7.11 -21.55 -3.18
C TYR A 180 -5.89 -22.45 -3.21
N ALA A 181 -4.94 -22.15 -4.10
CA ALA A 181 -3.60 -22.71 -4.00
C ALA A 181 -2.94 -22.26 -2.69
N SER A 182 -2.24 -23.15 -2.01
CA SER A 182 -1.40 -22.78 -0.88
C SER A 182 -0.28 -21.85 -1.37
N ARG A 183 0.17 -20.95 -0.49
CA ARG A 183 1.38 -20.16 -0.78
C ARG A 183 2.60 -21.07 -0.94
N PRO A 184 3.57 -20.73 -1.80
CA PRO A 184 4.74 -21.56 -2.04
C PRO A 184 5.62 -21.65 -0.79
N GLY A 185 5.99 -22.87 -0.39
CA GLY A 185 6.99 -23.11 0.65
C GLY A 185 8.41 -23.20 0.07
N PRO A 186 9.45 -22.99 0.91
CA PRO A 186 10.84 -22.99 0.44
C PRO A 186 11.34 -24.42 0.17
N ALA A 187 12.26 -24.57 -0.78
CA ALA A 187 12.96 -25.82 -1.00
C ALA A 187 13.86 -26.15 0.22
N PRO A 188 13.79 -27.37 0.81
CA PRO A 188 14.57 -27.71 2.00
C PRO A 188 16.09 -27.56 1.82
N SER A 189 16.62 -27.85 0.63
CA SER A 189 18.05 -27.69 0.32
C SER A 189 18.47 -26.22 0.32
N ALA A 190 17.62 -25.30 -0.16
CA ALA A 190 17.91 -23.87 -0.14
C ALA A 190 17.87 -23.31 1.28
N ILE A 191 16.96 -23.76 2.13
CA ILE A 191 16.93 -23.42 3.55
C ILE A 191 18.16 -23.93 4.27
N ALA A 192 18.59 -25.17 4.01
CA ALA A 192 19.81 -25.73 4.61
C ALA A 192 21.04 -24.88 4.25
N GLN A 193 21.20 -24.51 2.98
CA GLN A 193 22.29 -23.67 2.50
C GLN A 193 22.23 -22.26 3.08
N ALA A 194 21.07 -21.62 3.16
CA ALA A 194 20.90 -20.32 3.79
C ALA A 194 21.27 -20.37 5.29
N ALA A 195 20.82 -21.42 5.98
CA ALA A 195 21.12 -21.61 7.39
C ALA A 195 22.62 -21.84 7.64
N ASP A 196 23.34 -22.56 6.76
CA ASP A 196 24.79 -22.72 6.85
C ASP A 196 25.50 -21.36 6.71
N TRP A 197 25.12 -20.55 5.71
CA TRP A 197 25.73 -19.24 5.51
C TRP A 197 25.45 -18.28 6.67
N LEU A 198 24.22 -18.29 7.19
CA LEU A 198 23.84 -17.42 8.32
C LEU A 198 24.47 -17.88 9.65
N ALA A 199 24.65 -19.19 9.85
CA ALA A 199 25.33 -19.73 11.04
C ALA A 199 26.82 -19.37 11.09
N ASP A 200 27.48 -19.34 9.95
CA ASP A 200 28.90 -18.98 9.81
C ASP A 200 29.16 -17.47 9.74
N ALA A 201 28.07 -16.66 9.58
CA ALA A 201 28.16 -15.22 9.39
C ALA A 201 28.71 -14.52 10.66
N LYS A 202 29.65 -13.60 10.46
CA LYS A 202 30.21 -12.75 11.53
C LYS A 202 29.58 -11.35 11.57
N SER A 203 28.99 -10.94 10.48
CA SER A 203 28.36 -9.61 10.32
C SER A 203 27.09 -9.72 9.47
N PRO A 204 26.09 -10.52 9.87
CA PRO A 204 24.86 -10.63 9.12
C PRO A 204 24.06 -9.33 9.21
N VAL A 205 23.35 -8.97 8.13
CA VAL A 205 22.40 -7.85 8.07
C VAL A 205 21.10 -8.34 7.42
N ILE A 206 19.96 -7.92 7.96
CA ILE A 206 18.65 -8.30 7.44
C ILE A 206 17.95 -7.07 6.83
N LEU A 207 17.32 -7.26 5.67
CA LEU A 207 16.47 -6.29 5.01
C LEU A 207 15.05 -6.87 4.91
N LEU A 208 14.06 -6.21 5.52
CA LEU A 208 12.66 -6.63 5.50
C LEU A 208 11.85 -5.66 4.65
N GLY A 209 11.13 -6.18 3.67
CA GLY A 209 10.22 -5.43 2.81
C GLY A 209 8.76 -5.66 3.11
N GLY A 210 7.88 -5.03 2.34
CA GLY A 210 6.42 -5.12 2.47
C GLY A 210 5.87 -6.55 2.40
N GLY A 211 6.58 -7.49 1.77
CA GLY A 211 6.22 -8.91 1.77
C GLY A 211 6.33 -9.61 3.12
N THR A 212 6.85 -8.94 4.16
CA THR A 212 6.98 -9.50 5.51
C THR A 212 5.88 -9.04 6.49
N VAL A 213 4.92 -8.23 6.05
CA VAL A 213 3.87 -7.69 6.95
C VAL A 213 3.02 -8.76 7.61
N ASP A 214 2.81 -9.90 6.95
CA ASP A 214 2.09 -11.05 7.47
C ASP A 214 3.01 -12.09 8.15
N ALA A 215 4.31 -11.81 8.23
CA ALA A 215 5.35 -12.67 8.80
C ALA A 215 6.11 -11.99 9.94
N ALA A 216 5.48 -11.04 10.64
CA ALA A 216 6.15 -10.22 11.65
C ALA A 216 6.70 -11.05 12.83
N GLN A 217 5.98 -12.06 13.27
CA GLN A 217 6.42 -12.93 14.38
C GLN A 217 7.65 -13.76 13.98
N GLU A 218 7.64 -14.36 12.81
CA GLU A 218 8.74 -15.15 12.27
C GLU A 218 9.96 -14.27 11.98
N ALA A 219 9.73 -13.04 11.48
CA ALA A 219 10.78 -12.07 11.23
C ALA A 219 11.47 -11.64 12.53
N GLN A 220 10.70 -11.30 13.58
CA GLN A 220 11.24 -10.95 14.90
C GLN A 220 12.05 -12.10 15.50
N ALA A 221 11.52 -13.31 15.49
CA ALA A 221 12.20 -14.49 16.03
C ALA A 221 13.55 -14.73 15.34
N LEU A 222 13.60 -14.62 14.00
CA LEU A 222 14.83 -14.80 13.24
C LEU A 222 15.83 -13.67 13.48
N VAL A 223 15.37 -12.41 13.52
CA VAL A 223 16.20 -11.22 13.82
C VAL A 223 16.86 -11.36 15.19
N GLU A 224 16.10 -11.76 16.20
CA GLU A 224 16.61 -11.96 17.57
C GLU A 224 17.57 -13.14 17.67
N ARG A 225 17.29 -14.26 17.00
CA ARG A 225 18.19 -15.42 16.95
C ARG A 225 19.55 -15.08 16.35
N LEU A 226 19.55 -14.33 15.25
CA LEU A 226 20.78 -13.94 14.56
C LEU A 226 21.47 -12.72 15.19
N GLY A 227 20.81 -12.00 16.10
CA GLY A 227 21.35 -10.74 16.65
C GLY A 227 21.70 -9.73 15.55
N ALA A 228 21.04 -9.77 14.40
CA ALA A 228 21.42 -9.05 13.20
C ALA A 228 20.78 -7.65 13.15
N PRO A 229 21.57 -6.59 12.89
CA PRO A 229 21.01 -5.29 12.54
C PRO A 229 20.03 -5.44 11.36
N THR A 230 18.85 -4.87 11.50
CA THR A 230 17.76 -5.07 10.54
C THR A 230 17.20 -3.75 10.07
N ALA A 231 17.17 -3.53 8.76
CA ALA A 231 16.51 -2.39 8.13
C ALA A 231 15.15 -2.77 7.57
N LEU A 232 14.23 -1.81 7.60
CA LEU A 232 12.86 -1.94 7.11
C LEU A 232 12.65 -1.03 5.90
N THR A 233 11.92 -1.49 4.88
CA THR A 233 11.38 -0.58 3.86
C THR A 233 10.20 0.21 4.42
N GLY A 234 9.76 1.26 3.72
CA GLY A 234 8.60 2.04 4.12
C GLY A 234 7.35 1.18 4.36
N ASN A 235 7.12 0.20 3.49
CA ASN A 235 5.98 -0.73 3.57
C ASN A 235 6.16 -1.86 4.62
N ALA A 236 7.36 -2.03 5.20
CA ALA A 236 7.63 -3.02 6.25
C ALA A 236 7.58 -2.42 7.67
N LYS A 237 7.28 -1.13 7.81
CA LYS A 237 7.18 -0.49 9.13
C LYS A 237 6.17 -1.21 10.02
N GLY A 238 6.57 -1.41 11.28
CA GLY A 238 5.79 -2.16 12.26
C GLY A 238 6.04 -3.68 12.27
N VAL A 239 6.81 -4.23 11.33
CA VAL A 239 7.25 -5.64 11.38
C VAL A 239 8.18 -5.88 12.59
N LEU A 240 9.06 -4.94 12.88
CA LEU A 240 9.71 -4.83 14.17
C LEU A 240 8.98 -3.76 15.01
N PRO A 241 8.69 -4.03 16.29
CA PRO A 241 7.98 -3.07 17.14
C PRO A 241 8.81 -1.80 17.40
N PRO A 242 8.16 -0.68 17.76
CA PRO A 242 8.86 0.55 18.13
C PRO A 242 9.95 0.30 19.19
N GLY A 243 11.11 0.91 19.00
CA GLY A 243 12.22 0.79 19.93
C GLY A 243 12.98 -0.55 19.88
N HIS A 244 12.68 -1.45 18.95
CA HIS A 244 13.37 -2.74 18.85
C HIS A 244 14.88 -2.53 18.70
N ALA A 245 15.67 -3.17 19.59
CA ALA A 245 17.12 -2.91 19.73
C ALA A 245 17.92 -3.14 18.44
N LEU A 246 17.53 -4.13 17.64
CA LEU A 246 18.19 -4.50 16.38
C LEU A 246 17.67 -3.74 15.16
N SER A 247 16.63 -2.88 15.30
CA SER A 247 16.09 -2.10 14.20
C SER A 247 17.03 -0.97 13.80
N CYS A 248 17.38 -0.90 12.52
CA CYS A 248 18.01 0.24 11.87
C CYS A 248 16.98 1.26 11.33
N SER A 249 15.68 1.05 11.55
CA SER A 249 14.61 1.81 10.92
C SER A 249 14.70 1.76 9.38
N SER A 250 14.22 2.77 8.66
CA SER A 250 14.19 2.80 7.19
C SER A 250 15.27 3.76 6.63
N TYR A 251 16.52 3.55 7.04
CA TYR A 251 17.65 4.41 6.65
C TYR A 251 18.50 3.86 5.49
N MET A 252 17.96 2.98 4.63
CA MET A 252 18.70 2.41 3.50
C MET A 252 19.41 3.42 2.60
N PRO A 253 18.85 4.60 2.29
CA PRO A 253 19.54 5.59 1.44
C PRO A 253 20.81 6.17 2.06
N TYR A 254 20.92 6.19 3.38
CA TYR A 254 21.90 7.00 4.08
C TYR A 254 23.25 6.31 4.25
N PRO A 255 24.36 7.09 4.26
CA PRO A 255 25.73 6.55 4.30
C PRO A 255 25.99 5.56 5.44
N PRO A 256 25.51 5.73 6.69
CA PRO A 256 25.75 4.76 7.76
C PRO A 256 25.16 3.38 7.46
N MET A 257 23.95 3.33 6.90
CA MET A 257 23.33 2.05 6.54
C MET A 257 23.99 1.42 5.30
N ARG A 258 24.33 2.22 4.30
CA ARG A 258 25.08 1.78 3.11
C ARG A 258 26.44 1.20 3.48
N LYS A 259 27.13 1.80 4.45
CA LYS A 259 28.39 1.29 5.00
C LYS A 259 28.17 -0.06 5.71
N LEU A 260 27.15 -0.15 6.57
CA LEU A 260 26.80 -1.41 7.26
C LEU A 260 26.56 -2.55 6.27
N LEU A 261 25.85 -2.29 5.17
CA LEU A 261 25.60 -3.28 4.11
C LEU A 261 26.87 -3.66 3.34
N ALA A 262 27.75 -2.70 3.06
CA ALA A 262 29.01 -2.96 2.39
C ALA A 262 29.98 -3.81 3.24
N GLU A 263 29.91 -3.72 4.55
CA GLU A 263 30.73 -4.49 5.51
C GLU A 263 30.10 -5.83 5.93
N ALA A 264 28.84 -6.10 5.50
CA ALA A 264 28.16 -7.36 5.80
C ALA A 264 28.77 -8.52 5.03
N ASP A 265 28.99 -9.67 5.69
CA ASP A 265 29.42 -10.91 5.05
C ASP A 265 28.23 -11.73 4.51
N VAL A 266 27.04 -11.56 5.09
CA VAL A 266 25.79 -12.10 4.59
C VAL A 266 24.68 -11.06 4.74
N VAL A 267 23.97 -10.79 3.65
CA VAL A 267 22.74 -9.99 3.63
C VAL A 267 21.55 -10.90 3.33
N LEU A 268 20.56 -10.91 4.22
CA LEU A 268 19.30 -11.59 4.04
C LEU A 268 18.21 -10.57 3.69
N ALA A 269 17.74 -10.56 2.45
CA ALA A 269 16.66 -9.69 1.98
C ALA A 269 15.37 -10.48 1.79
N VAL A 270 14.30 -10.10 2.49
CA VAL A 270 13.03 -10.81 2.53
C VAL A 270 11.87 -9.90 2.11
N GLY A 271 11.12 -10.31 1.08
CA GLY A 271 9.93 -9.61 0.61
C GLY A 271 10.16 -8.15 0.23
N THR A 272 11.33 -7.84 -0.33
CA THR A 272 11.71 -6.50 -0.81
C THR A 272 12.17 -6.54 -2.27
N GLU A 273 11.70 -5.57 -3.06
CA GLU A 273 12.17 -5.39 -4.43
C GLU A 273 13.64 -4.94 -4.50
N MET A 274 14.16 -4.39 -3.43
CA MET A 274 15.43 -3.66 -3.39
C MET A 274 15.46 -2.58 -4.48
N GLY A 275 14.33 -1.87 -4.61
CA GLY A 275 14.07 -0.90 -5.66
C GLY A 275 14.59 0.49 -5.35
N GLU A 276 14.44 1.38 -6.34
CA GLU A 276 14.97 2.74 -6.27
C GLU A 276 14.40 3.56 -5.12
N THR A 277 13.09 3.51 -4.91
CA THR A 277 12.39 4.39 -3.98
C THR A 277 12.77 4.20 -2.53
N ASP A 278 12.94 2.95 -2.07
CA ASP A 278 13.36 2.65 -0.69
C ASP A 278 14.87 2.86 -0.47
N TYR A 279 15.67 2.75 -1.53
CA TYR A 279 17.13 2.71 -1.47
C TYR A 279 17.78 3.95 -2.07
N ASP A 280 16.98 4.85 -2.64
CA ASP A 280 17.41 6.08 -3.33
C ASP A 280 18.57 5.86 -4.31
N ILE A 281 18.43 4.84 -5.13
CA ILE A 281 19.45 4.45 -6.11
C ILE A 281 19.71 5.58 -7.11
N TYR A 282 18.69 6.34 -7.45
CA TYR A 282 18.77 7.47 -8.38
C TYR A 282 19.80 8.53 -7.95
N ARG A 283 19.83 8.87 -6.65
CA ARG A 283 20.73 9.89 -6.12
C ARG A 283 22.05 9.33 -5.59
N HIS A 284 22.02 8.17 -4.99
CA HIS A 284 23.16 7.59 -4.28
C HIS A 284 23.81 6.40 -4.99
N GLY A 285 23.27 6.01 -6.16
CA GLY A 285 23.73 4.83 -6.91
C GLY A 285 23.38 3.51 -6.22
N MET A 286 23.79 2.40 -6.84
CA MET A 286 23.55 1.05 -6.33
C MET A 286 24.21 0.85 -4.96
N LEU A 287 23.62 -0.01 -4.12
CA LEU A 287 24.25 -0.47 -2.89
C LEU A 287 25.46 -1.35 -3.21
N LEU A 288 26.54 -1.16 -2.46
CA LEU A 288 27.65 -2.10 -2.47
C LEU A 288 27.36 -3.23 -1.48
N LEU A 289 27.25 -4.45 -2.00
CA LEU A 289 27.12 -5.68 -1.21
C LEU A 289 28.36 -6.52 -1.46
N SER A 290 29.27 -6.55 -0.49
CA SER A 290 30.55 -7.27 -0.62
C SER A 290 30.45 -8.74 -0.21
N GLY A 291 29.46 -9.07 0.63
CA GLY A 291 29.16 -10.42 1.10
C GLY A 291 28.13 -11.13 0.22
N LYS A 292 27.69 -12.29 0.70
CA LYS A 292 26.65 -13.09 0.03
C LYS A 292 25.27 -12.46 0.22
N LEU A 293 24.49 -12.46 -0.85
CA LEU A 293 23.09 -12.01 -0.83
C LEU A 293 22.14 -13.21 -0.92
N ILE A 294 21.34 -13.40 0.14
CA ILE A 294 20.22 -14.34 0.16
C ILE A 294 18.95 -13.52 -0.09
N ARG A 295 18.13 -13.89 -1.10
CA ARG A 295 16.84 -13.26 -1.35
C ARG A 295 15.71 -14.26 -1.19
N ILE A 296 14.70 -13.87 -0.41
CA ILE A 296 13.44 -14.59 -0.25
C ILE A 296 12.33 -13.72 -0.80
N ASP A 297 11.65 -14.20 -1.82
CA ASP A 297 10.48 -13.52 -2.40
C ASP A 297 9.47 -14.55 -2.91
N ILE A 298 8.19 -14.20 -2.87
CA ILE A 298 7.13 -15.06 -3.39
C ILE A 298 7.11 -15.10 -4.92
N GLU A 299 7.64 -14.05 -5.58
CA GLU A 299 7.75 -13.93 -7.03
C GLU A 299 9.19 -14.25 -7.47
N PRO A 300 9.43 -15.35 -8.23
CA PRO A 300 10.78 -15.79 -8.56
C PRO A 300 11.57 -14.74 -9.37
N ASP A 301 10.91 -13.98 -10.23
CA ASP A 301 11.54 -12.93 -11.03
C ASP A 301 12.16 -11.81 -10.17
N GLN A 302 11.54 -11.49 -9.02
CA GLN A 302 12.06 -10.48 -8.11
C GLN A 302 13.43 -10.83 -7.53
N THR A 303 13.73 -12.12 -7.35
CA THR A 303 15.03 -12.54 -6.79
C THR A 303 16.22 -12.25 -7.72
N ALA A 304 15.95 -11.93 -8.99
CA ALA A 304 16.96 -11.59 -9.98
C ALA A 304 16.98 -10.11 -10.39
N ARG A 305 15.94 -9.34 -10.02
CA ARG A 305 15.85 -7.90 -10.35
C ARG A 305 16.72 -7.06 -9.43
N ASN A 306 17.21 -5.94 -9.93
CA ASN A 306 18.04 -4.94 -9.25
C ASN A 306 19.36 -5.52 -8.69
N TYR A 307 19.29 -6.46 -7.75
CA TYR A 307 20.45 -7.11 -7.14
C TYR A 307 20.36 -8.63 -7.35
N ARG A 308 21.36 -9.17 -8.01
CA ARG A 308 21.45 -10.62 -8.25
C ARG A 308 21.75 -11.34 -6.93
N ALA A 309 20.87 -12.26 -6.54
CA ALA A 309 21.08 -13.10 -5.37
C ALA A 309 22.18 -14.15 -5.62
N ASP A 310 22.98 -14.45 -4.60
CA ASP A 310 23.84 -15.64 -4.55
C ASP A 310 23.03 -16.88 -4.19
N LEU A 311 21.95 -16.70 -3.41
CA LEU A 311 20.96 -17.72 -3.11
C LEU A 311 19.56 -17.12 -3.21
N ALA A 312 18.78 -17.61 -4.19
CA ALA A 312 17.40 -17.22 -4.42
C ALA A 312 16.44 -18.27 -3.87
N ILE A 313 15.48 -17.85 -3.05
CA ILE A 313 14.47 -18.71 -2.44
C ILE A 313 13.09 -18.18 -2.81
N THR A 314 12.38 -18.90 -3.68
CA THR A 314 10.98 -18.57 -3.99
C THR A 314 10.09 -19.17 -2.92
N SER A 315 9.50 -18.31 -2.09
CA SER A 315 8.65 -18.73 -0.97
C SER A 315 7.82 -17.58 -0.41
N ASP A 316 6.72 -17.92 0.22
CA ASP A 316 6.08 -17.06 1.21
C ASP A 316 7.08 -16.73 2.34
N ALA A 317 7.05 -15.48 2.82
CA ALA A 317 8.00 -15.00 3.83
C ALA A 317 7.85 -15.74 5.16
N ALA A 318 6.63 -15.94 5.67
CA ALA A 318 6.40 -16.61 6.95
C ALA A 318 6.92 -18.05 6.91
N LEU A 319 6.61 -18.79 5.84
CA LEU A 319 7.05 -20.18 5.66
C LEU A 319 8.59 -20.28 5.58
N ALA A 320 9.24 -19.37 4.86
CA ALA A 320 10.69 -19.39 4.74
C ALA A 320 11.39 -18.98 6.04
N LEU A 321 10.92 -17.93 6.71
CA LEU A 321 11.50 -17.45 7.97
C LEU A 321 11.35 -18.48 9.09
N ALA A 322 10.17 -19.11 9.22
CA ALA A 322 9.95 -20.21 10.17
C ALA A 322 10.89 -21.40 9.89
N ALA A 323 11.04 -21.80 8.63
CA ALA A 323 11.94 -22.89 8.25
C ALA A 323 13.41 -22.56 8.55
N LEU A 324 13.84 -21.32 8.31
CA LEU A 324 15.18 -20.84 8.65
C LEU A 324 15.41 -20.83 10.17
N ASP A 325 14.44 -20.34 10.95
CA ASP A 325 14.55 -20.31 12.41
C ASP A 325 14.74 -21.71 12.99
N VAL A 326 13.96 -22.68 12.53
CA VAL A 326 14.10 -24.11 12.91
C VAL A 326 15.48 -24.65 12.50
N ALA A 327 15.93 -24.38 11.28
CA ALA A 327 17.20 -24.88 10.77
C ALA A 327 18.41 -24.31 11.54
N LEU A 328 18.37 -23.03 11.92
CA LEU A 328 19.39 -22.35 12.73
C LEU A 328 19.36 -22.85 14.19
N GLY A 329 18.18 -23.06 14.76
CA GLY A 329 18.02 -23.68 16.09
C GLY A 329 18.65 -25.07 16.17
N GLY A 330 18.46 -25.90 15.14
CA GLY A 330 19.08 -27.23 15.03
C GLY A 330 20.61 -27.19 14.94
N ARG A 331 21.21 -26.05 14.53
CA ARG A 331 22.66 -25.82 14.53
C ARG A 331 23.19 -25.19 15.82
N GLY A 332 22.31 -24.95 16.78
CA GLY A 332 22.67 -24.29 18.05
C GLY A 332 23.03 -22.81 17.91
N VAL A 333 22.60 -22.17 16.83
CA VAL A 333 22.88 -20.75 16.59
C VAL A 333 22.03 -19.89 17.54
N GLN A 334 22.71 -19.19 18.41
CA GLN A 334 22.17 -18.11 19.23
C GLN A 334 23.27 -17.08 19.47
N ILE A 335 23.16 -15.94 18.80
CA ILE A 335 24.19 -14.91 18.78
C ILE A 335 23.90 -13.86 19.86
N ASP A 336 24.95 -13.31 20.50
CA ASP A 336 24.81 -12.17 21.40
C ASP A 336 24.26 -10.96 20.63
N THR A 337 23.06 -10.55 20.98
CA THR A 337 22.34 -9.43 20.34
C THR A 337 22.99 -8.06 20.60
N LYS A 338 23.86 -7.94 21.62
CA LYS A 338 24.46 -6.65 22.04
C LYS A 338 25.29 -5.99 20.94
N ALA A 339 26.08 -6.77 20.22
CA ALA A 339 26.92 -6.24 19.14
C ALA A 339 26.07 -5.71 17.98
N GLY A 340 25.05 -6.45 17.57
CA GLY A 340 24.11 -6.02 16.55
C GLY A 340 23.29 -4.80 16.97
N ALA A 341 22.80 -4.79 18.20
CA ALA A 341 22.07 -3.64 18.75
C ALA A 341 22.92 -2.36 18.77
N LYS A 342 24.21 -2.46 19.12
CA LYS A 342 25.14 -1.32 19.05
C LYS A 342 25.32 -0.80 17.63
N LYS A 343 25.43 -1.69 16.64
CA LYS A 343 25.53 -1.32 15.22
C LYS A 343 24.22 -0.65 14.75
N ALA A 344 23.06 -1.22 15.07
CA ALA A 344 21.77 -0.66 14.71
C ALA A 344 21.55 0.74 15.33
N GLN A 345 21.90 0.91 16.59
CA GLN A 345 21.83 2.21 17.27
C GLN A 345 22.74 3.26 16.62
N ALA A 346 23.97 2.87 16.25
CA ALA A 346 24.90 3.76 15.56
C ALA A 346 24.34 4.22 14.21
N VAL A 347 23.81 3.29 13.42
CA VAL A 347 23.16 3.61 12.13
C VAL A 347 22.02 4.61 12.32
N ARG A 348 21.10 4.38 13.26
CA ARG A 348 20.00 5.31 13.53
C ARG A 348 20.53 6.70 13.90
N LYS A 349 21.38 6.77 14.91
CA LYS A 349 21.90 8.04 15.43
C LYS A 349 22.64 8.86 14.35
N GLU A 350 23.51 8.21 13.58
CA GLU A 350 24.30 8.88 12.54
C GLU A 350 23.44 9.29 11.35
N SER A 351 22.44 8.47 10.98
CA SER A 351 21.51 8.79 9.89
C SER A 351 20.59 9.97 10.26
N GLU A 352 20.03 9.97 11.48
CA GLU A 352 19.22 11.08 11.98
C GLU A 352 20.02 12.39 12.03
N ALA A 353 21.27 12.34 12.43
CA ALA A 353 22.13 13.52 12.41
C ALA A 353 22.33 14.07 10.99
N GLY A 354 22.42 13.20 9.98
CA GLY A 354 22.53 13.57 8.57
C GLY A 354 21.31 14.28 7.99
N ILE A 355 20.13 14.07 8.57
CA ILE A 355 18.84 14.69 8.17
C ILE A 355 18.25 15.58 9.27
N SER A 356 19.09 16.11 10.14
CA SER A 356 18.66 16.86 11.32
C SER A 356 17.70 18.03 11.03
N GLY A 357 17.87 18.71 9.91
CA GLY A 357 16.96 19.78 9.47
C GLY A 357 15.52 19.27 9.22
N TRP A 358 15.37 18.15 8.55
CA TRP A 358 14.06 17.53 8.31
C TRP A 358 13.47 16.95 9.59
N VAL A 359 14.31 16.29 10.40
CA VAL A 359 13.88 15.74 11.68
C VAL A 359 13.36 16.84 12.60
N SER A 360 14.10 17.97 12.73
CA SER A 360 13.67 19.08 13.59
C SER A 360 12.39 19.76 13.08
N ALA A 361 12.19 19.83 11.77
CA ALA A 361 11.00 20.44 11.19
C ALA A 361 9.74 19.59 11.35
N HIS A 362 9.84 18.26 11.18
CA HIS A 362 8.66 17.40 11.04
C HIS A 362 8.46 16.44 12.22
N LYS A 363 9.52 16.04 12.95
CA LYS A 363 9.40 15.08 14.04
C LYS A 363 8.40 15.49 15.12
N PRO A 364 8.37 16.75 15.62
CA PRO A 364 7.41 17.12 16.64
C PRO A 364 5.94 16.92 16.22
N TRP A 365 5.64 17.14 14.94
CA TRP A 365 4.30 16.93 14.36
C TRP A 365 3.96 15.44 14.20
N LEU A 366 4.95 14.60 13.86
CA LEU A 366 4.78 13.15 13.82
C LEU A 366 4.66 12.55 15.22
N ASP A 367 5.42 13.06 16.19
CA ASP A 367 5.34 12.64 17.60
C ASP A 367 3.96 12.99 18.24
N ALA A 368 3.27 14.01 17.72
CA ALA A 368 1.90 14.32 18.15
C ALA A 368 0.93 13.15 17.91
N ILE A 369 1.18 12.34 16.84
CA ILE A 369 0.38 11.15 16.53
C ILE A 369 0.57 10.08 17.62
N THR A 370 1.82 9.73 17.92
CA THR A 370 2.16 8.70 18.92
C THR A 370 1.83 9.16 20.35
N THR A 371 1.81 10.47 20.60
CA THR A 371 1.33 11.06 21.87
C THR A 371 -0.19 11.01 21.99
N ALA A 372 -0.90 11.06 20.87
CA ALA A 372 -2.35 10.96 20.86
C ALA A 372 -2.85 9.52 20.97
N PHE A 373 -2.19 8.56 20.29
CA PHE A 373 -2.66 7.19 20.11
C PHE A 373 -1.49 6.18 20.04
N ASP A 374 -1.70 5.03 20.69
CA ASP A 374 -0.73 3.92 20.67
C ASP A 374 -0.89 3.01 19.45
N ASP A 375 -2.02 3.07 18.72
CA ASP A 375 -2.39 2.13 17.66
C ASP A 375 -2.89 2.81 16.38
N ALA A 376 -2.54 4.07 16.15
CA ALA A 376 -2.98 4.83 14.98
C ALA A 376 -2.56 4.18 13.65
N ILE A 377 -3.47 4.25 12.68
CA ILE A 377 -3.17 4.02 11.27
C ILE A 377 -2.85 5.37 10.64
N VAL A 378 -1.68 5.49 10.03
CA VAL A 378 -1.23 6.70 9.35
C VAL A 378 -1.16 6.44 7.85
N VAL A 379 -1.91 7.22 7.08
CA VAL A 379 -1.98 7.16 5.63
C VAL A 379 -1.42 8.44 5.05
N GLY A 380 -0.36 8.33 4.27
CA GLY A 380 0.36 9.48 3.73
C GLY A 380 0.13 9.74 2.24
N ASP A 381 0.05 11.00 1.88
CA ASP A 381 0.27 11.47 0.50
C ASP A 381 1.74 11.81 0.29
N SER A 382 2.13 12.17 -0.93
CA SER A 382 3.48 12.64 -1.24
C SER A 382 3.69 14.07 -0.72
N THR A 383 4.11 14.20 0.54
CA THR A 383 4.36 15.48 1.23
C THR A 383 5.53 15.38 2.21
N GLN A 384 6.14 16.52 2.57
CA GLN A 384 7.38 16.58 3.36
C GLN A 384 7.33 15.84 4.69
N PRO A 385 6.28 15.95 5.54
CA PRO A 385 6.20 15.16 6.77
C PRO A 385 6.17 13.64 6.52
N VAL A 386 5.56 13.19 5.40
CA VAL A 386 5.52 11.77 5.01
C VAL A 386 6.90 11.28 4.57
N TYR A 387 7.65 12.08 3.79
CA TYR A 387 9.02 11.73 3.41
C TYR A 387 9.92 11.57 4.64
N THR A 388 9.84 12.50 5.59
CA THR A 388 10.56 12.38 6.86
C THR A 388 10.08 11.17 7.67
N GLY A 389 8.75 10.97 7.75
CA GLY A 389 8.14 9.85 8.46
C GLY A 389 8.53 8.49 7.88
N ASN A 390 8.74 8.40 6.56
CA ASN A 390 9.27 7.17 5.94
C ASN A 390 10.60 6.74 6.57
N HIS A 391 11.39 7.66 7.10
CA HIS A 391 12.64 7.34 7.78
C HIS A 391 12.48 7.16 9.29
N ILE A 392 11.81 8.11 9.97
CA ILE A 392 11.87 8.22 11.44
C ILE A 392 10.63 7.70 12.17
N TYR A 393 9.45 7.67 11.53
CA TYR A 393 8.23 7.21 12.21
C TYR A 393 8.29 5.71 12.48
N GLU A 394 8.09 5.31 13.72
CA GLU A 394 8.00 3.91 14.13
C GLU A 394 6.53 3.50 14.23
N ALA A 395 6.06 2.73 13.27
CA ALA A 395 4.69 2.24 13.25
C ALA A 395 4.45 1.23 14.38
N PRO A 396 3.31 1.31 15.10
CA PRO A 396 3.05 0.45 16.24
C PRO A 396 2.91 -1.05 15.89
N GLN A 397 2.47 -1.33 14.68
CA GLN A 397 2.28 -2.68 14.16
C GLN A 397 2.32 -2.67 12.62
N PRO A 398 2.47 -3.84 11.95
CA PRO A 398 2.37 -3.92 10.51
C PRO A 398 1.07 -3.29 9.99
N ARG A 399 1.10 -2.72 8.79
CA ARG A 399 -0.06 -2.09 8.13
C ARG A 399 -0.57 -0.81 8.80
N SER A 400 0.19 -0.23 9.76
CA SER A 400 -0.16 1.03 10.44
C SER A 400 0.52 2.28 9.87
N TRP A 401 1.40 2.13 8.88
CA TRP A 401 2.03 3.20 8.12
C TRP A 401 2.12 2.82 6.66
N PHE A 402 1.48 3.58 5.80
CA PHE A 402 1.60 3.43 4.35
C PHE A 402 1.30 4.74 3.63
N ASN A 403 1.85 4.89 2.44
CA ASN A 403 1.71 6.12 1.66
C ASN A 403 2.01 5.88 0.17
N SER A 404 1.73 6.88 -0.67
CA SER A 404 1.98 6.79 -2.10
C SER A 404 3.45 6.96 -2.50
N ALA A 405 4.30 7.49 -1.61
CA ALA A 405 5.68 7.82 -1.94
C ALA A 405 6.63 6.61 -1.95
N THR A 406 6.14 5.39 -1.70
CA THR A 406 6.94 4.16 -1.61
C THR A 406 7.03 3.38 -2.92
N GLY A 407 6.34 3.81 -3.98
CA GLY A 407 6.30 3.07 -5.23
C GLY A 407 5.98 3.97 -6.42
N TYR A 408 4.75 3.95 -6.86
CA TYR A 408 4.27 4.67 -8.04
C TYR A 408 4.27 6.19 -7.88
N GLY A 409 4.10 6.70 -6.65
CA GLY A 409 4.31 8.11 -6.33
C GLY A 409 3.15 9.03 -6.70
N THR A 410 1.91 8.55 -6.66
CA THR A 410 0.74 9.38 -7.01
C THR A 410 0.49 10.48 -5.99
N LEU A 411 0.01 11.64 -6.45
CA LEU A 411 -0.64 12.66 -5.62
C LEU A 411 -2.13 12.36 -5.47
N GLY A 412 -2.72 12.83 -4.37
CA GLY A 412 -4.15 12.65 -4.09
C GLY A 412 -4.52 11.28 -3.52
N TYR A 413 -3.55 10.48 -3.13
CA TYR A 413 -3.73 9.15 -2.53
C TYR A 413 -4.24 9.21 -1.09
N GLY A 414 -3.67 10.13 -0.29
CA GLY A 414 -3.79 10.10 1.18
C GLY A 414 -5.23 10.11 1.67
N LEU A 415 -6.06 11.06 1.20
CA LEU A 415 -7.44 11.22 1.65
C LEU A 415 -8.32 9.99 1.33
N PRO A 416 -8.46 9.55 0.07
CA PRO A 416 -9.32 8.40 -0.21
C PRO A 416 -8.79 7.09 0.38
N ALA A 417 -7.47 6.86 0.42
CA ALA A 417 -6.90 5.67 1.06
C ALA A 417 -7.16 5.66 2.57
N ALA A 418 -7.15 6.82 3.25
CA ALA A 418 -7.53 6.93 4.66
C ALA A 418 -9.02 6.61 4.87
N ILE A 419 -9.90 6.99 3.95
CA ILE A 419 -11.32 6.60 3.99
C ILE A 419 -11.43 5.07 3.92
N GLY A 420 -10.75 4.43 2.97
CA GLY A 420 -10.71 2.98 2.85
C GLY A 420 -10.17 2.28 4.09
N ALA A 421 -9.10 2.82 4.69
CA ALA A 421 -8.55 2.32 5.95
C ALA A 421 -9.53 2.45 7.12
N LYS A 422 -10.28 3.56 7.20
CA LYS A 422 -11.30 3.76 8.25
C LYS A 422 -12.50 2.84 8.08
N VAL A 423 -12.89 2.57 6.83
CA VAL A 423 -13.94 1.58 6.53
C VAL A 423 -13.52 0.16 6.96
N ALA A 424 -12.24 -0.17 6.80
CA ALA A 424 -11.66 -1.46 7.19
C ALA A 424 -11.43 -1.61 8.70
N ALA A 425 -11.15 -0.50 9.40
CA ALA A 425 -10.86 -0.47 10.83
C ALA A 425 -11.64 0.66 11.53
N PRO A 426 -12.97 0.51 11.70
CA PRO A 426 -13.83 1.58 12.17
C PRO A 426 -13.50 2.07 13.57
N ASP A 427 -12.96 1.23 14.44
CA ASP A 427 -12.67 1.55 15.83
C ASP A 427 -11.27 2.16 16.03
N ARG A 428 -10.35 2.00 15.06
CA ARG A 428 -8.99 2.52 15.18
C ARG A 428 -8.90 3.99 14.76
N PRO A 429 -8.00 4.78 15.40
CA PRO A 429 -7.66 6.11 14.91
C PRO A 429 -7.02 6.01 13.51
N VAL A 430 -7.55 6.77 12.56
CA VAL A 430 -6.98 6.88 11.21
C VAL A 430 -6.61 8.33 10.96
N ILE A 431 -5.35 8.57 10.61
CA ILE A 431 -4.78 9.88 10.34
C ILE A 431 -4.31 9.91 8.88
N CYS A 432 -4.86 10.85 8.11
CA CYS A 432 -4.37 11.18 6.78
C CYS A 432 -3.34 12.31 6.90
N ILE A 433 -2.15 12.16 6.34
CA ILE A 433 -1.18 13.25 6.19
C ILE A 433 -1.09 13.61 4.71
N THR A 434 -1.47 14.82 4.35
CA THR A 434 -1.49 15.30 2.97
C THR A 434 -0.93 16.72 2.86
N GLY A 435 -0.38 17.06 1.69
CA GLY A 435 0.02 18.44 1.38
C GLY A 435 -1.12 19.22 0.72
N ASP A 436 -1.01 20.53 0.73
CA ASP A 436 -1.93 21.47 0.08
C ASP A 436 -2.10 21.18 -1.42
N GLY A 437 -1.01 20.91 -2.15
CA GLY A 437 -1.08 20.50 -3.55
C GLY A 437 -1.69 19.11 -3.75
N GLY A 438 -1.34 18.14 -2.87
CA GLY A 438 -1.80 16.75 -2.98
C GLY A 438 -3.31 16.61 -2.77
N ILE A 439 -3.86 17.24 -1.74
CA ILE A 439 -5.29 17.12 -1.41
C ILE A 439 -6.19 17.63 -2.54
N LEU A 440 -5.74 18.61 -3.33
CA LEU A 440 -6.53 19.18 -4.42
C LEU A 440 -6.86 18.17 -5.53
N PHE A 441 -6.06 17.11 -5.69
CA PHE A 441 -6.34 16.03 -6.65
C PHE A 441 -7.61 15.25 -6.32
N THR A 442 -7.96 15.15 -5.03
CA THR A 442 -9.06 14.30 -4.54
C THR A 442 -9.90 14.98 -3.45
N ILE A 443 -9.89 16.31 -3.39
CA ILE A 443 -10.59 17.07 -2.34
C ILE A 443 -12.10 16.79 -2.29
N GLY A 444 -12.70 16.42 -3.43
CA GLY A 444 -14.11 16.00 -3.51
C GLY A 444 -14.43 14.79 -2.63
N GLU A 445 -13.44 13.97 -2.29
CA GLU A 445 -13.62 12.79 -1.43
C GLU A 445 -13.90 13.16 0.05
N LEU A 446 -13.78 14.42 0.44
CA LEU A 446 -14.32 14.91 1.72
C LEU A 446 -15.82 14.61 1.84
N ALA A 447 -16.59 14.76 0.74
CA ALA A 447 -18.01 14.37 0.73
C ALA A 447 -18.20 12.86 0.91
N SER A 448 -17.32 12.04 0.32
CA SER A 448 -17.36 10.58 0.48
C SER A 448 -17.06 10.17 1.92
N ALA A 449 -16.11 10.85 2.57
CA ALA A 449 -15.78 10.61 3.98
C ALA A 449 -16.95 10.94 4.92
N VAL A 450 -17.66 12.04 4.67
CA VAL A 450 -18.86 12.41 5.43
C VAL A 450 -19.98 11.38 5.22
N GLU A 451 -20.27 11.00 3.96
CA GLU A 451 -21.31 10.03 3.62
C GLU A 451 -21.03 8.65 4.22
N ALA A 452 -19.77 8.20 4.16
CA ALA A 452 -19.34 6.92 4.72
C ALA A 452 -19.23 6.92 6.25
N LYS A 453 -19.42 8.07 6.92
CA LYS A 453 -19.16 8.29 8.35
C LYS A 453 -17.74 7.88 8.73
N ALA A 454 -16.79 8.24 7.89
CA ALA A 454 -15.39 7.96 8.12
C ALA A 454 -14.76 9.07 8.97
N GLY A 455 -14.85 8.94 10.30
CA GLY A 455 -14.22 9.86 11.27
C GLY A 455 -12.70 9.75 11.21
N ILE A 456 -12.08 10.40 10.21
CA ILE A 456 -10.64 10.48 10.03
C ILE A 456 -10.13 11.87 10.42
N ALA A 457 -8.91 11.94 10.96
CA ALA A 457 -8.21 13.20 11.15
C ALA A 457 -7.31 13.46 9.92
N ILE A 458 -7.45 14.59 9.28
CA ILE A 458 -6.70 14.98 8.09
C ILE A 458 -5.72 16.07 8.50
N LEU A 459 -4.43 15.72 8.64
CA LEU A 459 -3.35 16.68 8.82
C LEU A 459 -2.97 17.25 7.45
N LEU A 460 -3.39 18.49 7.21
CA LEU A 460 -3.05 19.22 6.01
C LEU A 460 -1.78 20.05 6.25
N TRP A 461 -0.68 19.64 5.62
CA TRP A 461 0.58 20.38 5.62
C TRP A 461 0.58 21.41 4.50
N ASN A 462 0.29 22.66 4.85
CA ASN A 462 0.17 23.76 3.88
C ASN A 462 1.48 24.54 3.80
N ASN A 463 2.25 24.30 2.75
CA ASN A 463 3.49 25.04 2.45
C ASN A 463 3.41 25.86 1.14
N GLN A 464 2.19 26.13 0.67
CA GLN A 464 1.83 27.00 -0.45
C GLN A 464 2.38 26.51 -1.80
N GLY A 465 2.27 25.20 -2.08
CA GLY A 465 2.56 24.63 -3.38
C GLY A 465 3.42 23.39 -3.36
N TYR A 466 4.03 23.05 -4.49
CA TYR A 466 4.92 21.88 -4.64
C TYR A 466 6.34 22.19 -4.15
N LYS A 467 6.47 22.45 -2.84
CA LYS A 467 7.70 22.94 -2.21
C LYS A 467 8.92 22.04 -2.50
N THR A 468 8.78 20.74 -2.42
CA THR A 468 9.88 19.80 -2.69
C THR A 468 10.38 19.91 -4.13
N ILE A 469 9.48 20.06 -5.09
CA ILE A 469 9.86 20.24 -6.52
C ILE A 469 10.51 21.59 -6.74
N SER A 470 10.00 22.65 -6.11
CA SER A 470 10.61 23.96 -6.13
C SER A 470 12.05 23.93 -5.60
N ASP A 471 12.27 23.23 -4.48
CA ASP A 471 13.60 23.10 -3.87
C ASP A 471 14.58 22.34 -4.79
N TYR A 472 14.12 21.31 -5.49
CA TYR A 472 14.92 20.59 -6.48
C TYR A 472 15.26 21.46 -7.70
N MET A 473 14.27 22.19 -8.23
CA MET A 473 14.54 23.13 -9.33
C MET A 473 15.61 24.15 -8.94
N ILE A 474 15.50 24.73 -7.74
CA ILE A 474 16.49 25.69 -7.22
C ILE A 474 17.88 25.04 -7.09
N ALA A 475 17.94 23.83 -6.53
CA ALA A 475 19.21 23.11 -6.38
C ALA A 475 19.88 22.81 -7.73
N ASP A 476 19.09 22.55 -8.76
CA ASP A 476 19.55 22.30 -10.13
C ASP A 476 19.70 23.61 -10.95
N GLN A 477 19.62 24.79 -10.29
CA GLN A 477 19.73 26.13 -10.92
C GLN A 477 18.62 26.41 -11.95
N ILE A 478 17.45 25.78 -11.79
CA ILE A 478 16.25 26.02 -12.56
C ILE A 478 15.34 26.97 -11.79
N VAL A 479 14.86 28.02 -12.46
CA VAL A 479 13.86 28.91 -11.86
C VAL A 479 12.54 28.15 -11.69
N PRO A 480 11.98 28.09 -10.47
CA PRO A 480 10.73 27.36 -10.24
C PRO A 480 9.57 27.90 -11.09
N VAL A 481 8.92 27.00 -11.84
CA VAL A 481 7.74 27.31 -12.65
C VAL A 481 6.66 26.28 -12.32
N GLY A 482 5.43 26.73 -12.04
CA GLY A 482 4.30 25.87 -11.70
C GLY A 482 4.40 25.22 -10.32
N CYS A 483 5.29 25.69 -9.44
CA CYS A 483 5.49 25.15 -8.10
C CYS A 483 4.85 26.00 -7.00
N ILE A 484 4.60 27.27 -7.25
CA ILE A 484 3.88 28.16 -6.34
C ILE A 484 2.45 28.20 -6.83
N GLU A 485 1.52 27.72 -6.01
CA GLU A 485 0.13 27.61 -6.38
C GLU A 485 -0.73 28.59 -5.57
N TYR A 486 -1.86 28.94 -6.14
CA TYR A 486 -2.92 29.60 -5.37
C TYR A 486 -3.41 28.63 -4.30
N THR A 487 -3.28 29.02 -3.04
CA THR A 487 -3.76 28.24 -1.89
C THR A 487 -5.17 28.70 -1.52
N PRO A 488 -6.20 27.86 -1.69
CA PRO A 488 -7.56 28.19 -1.28
C PRO A 488 -7.72 28.17 0.24
N ASP A 489 -8.82 28.70 0.74
CA ASP A 489 -9.22 28.51 2.14
C ASP A 489 -9.72 27.07 2.36
N PHE A 490 -8.79 26.19 2.72
CA PHE A 490 -9.09 24.78 2.96
C PHE A 490 -10.06 24.54 4.11
N LEU A 491 -10.03 25.41 5.14
CA LEU A 491 -10.96 25.30 6.27
C LEU A 491 -12.39 25.59 5.84
N ALA A 492 -12.59 26.64 5.03
CA ALA A 492 -13.90 26.96 4.47
C ALA A 492 -14.40 25.84 3.53
N ILE A 493 -13.53 25.29 2.68
CA ILE A 493 -13.85 24.17 1.79
C ILE A 493 -14.28 22.93 2.60
N ALA A 494 -13.51 22.54 3.61
CA ALA A 494 -13.82 21.38 4.45
C ALA A 494 -15.18 21.54 5.14
N ARG A 495 -15.46 22.73 5.73
CA ARG A 495 -16.77 23.03 6.31
C ARG A 495 -17.90 22.99 5.28
N GLY A 496 -17.64 23.46 4.07
CA GLY A 496 -18.58 23.39 2.94
C GLY A 496 -18.98 21.96 2.56
N PHE A 497 -18.09 21.00 2.75
CA PHE A 497 -18.36 19.57 2.59
C PHE A 497 -19.01 18.91 3.81
N GLY A 498 -19.18 19.61 4.92
CA GLY A 498 -19.75 19.07 6.16
C GLY A 498 -18.72 18.45 7.11
N CYS A 499 -17.44 18.72 6.88
CA CYS A 499 -16.35 18.33 7.79
C CYS A 499 -16.20 19.34 8.92
N GLU A 500 -15.62 18.92 10.04
CA GLU A 500 -15.01 19.83 11.00
C GLU A 500 -13.67 20.33 10.45
N ALA A 501 -13.29 21.55 10.83
CA ALA A 501 -12.02 22.13 10.36
C ALA A 501 -11.44 23.13 11.35
N GLU A 502 -10.14 23.02 11.63
CA GLU A 502 -9.41 23.91 12.52
C GLU A 502 -7.96 24.11 12.06
N HIS A 503 -7.36 25.22 12.47
CA HIS A 503 -5.95 25.51 12.31
C HIS A 503 -5.22 25.33 13.63
N VAL A 504 -4.01 24.77 13.59
CA VAL A 504 -3.15 24.61 14.77
C VAL A 504 -1.72 25.03 14.49
N ASP A 505 -1.10 25.68 15.50
CA ASP A 505 0.24 26.26 15.38
C ASP A 505 1.30 25.46 16.16
N THR A 506 0.88 24.47 16.97
CA THR A 506 1.82 23.69 17.80
C THR A 506 1.51 22.20 17.79
N PRO A 507 2.54 21.35 17.97
CA PRO A 507 2.35 19.90 18.09
C PRO A 507 1.42 19.48 19.22
N GLU A 508 1.42 20.24 20.34
CA GLU A 508 0.54 19.97 21.48
C GLU A 508 -0.92 20.23 21.12
N ALA A 509 -1.20 21.33 20.40
CA ALA A 509 -2.53 21.62 19.88
C ALA A 509 -2.98 20.55 18.88
N LEU A 510 -2.07 20.09 18.00
CA LEU A 510 -2.33 19.01 17.07
C LEU A 510 -2.69 17.69 17.79
N THR A 511 -1.99 17.36 18.88
CA THR A 511 -2.31 16.20 19.72
C THR A 511 -3.75 16.25 20.24
N GLN A 512 -4.21 17.42 20.72
CA GLN A 512 -5.57 17.60 21.20
C GLN A 512 -6.60 17.55 20.06
N ALA A 513 -6.27 18.15 18.91
CA ALA A 513 -7.11 18.10 17.72
C ALA A 513 -7.33 16.65 17.25
N PHE A 514 -6.29 15.81 17.22
CA PHE A 514 -6.38 14.38 16.90
C PHE A 514 -7.31 13.63 17.87
N LYS A 515 -7.15 13.83 19.18
CA LYS A 515 -7.99 13.20 20.21
C LYS A 515 -9.45 13.63 20.10
N THR A 516 -9.70 14.86 19.66
CA THR A 516 -11.05 15.40 19.45
C THR A 516 -11.66 14.83 18.17
N ALA A 517 -10.89 14.80 17.08
CA ALA A 517 -11.32 14.25 15.80
C ALA A 517 -11.73 12.77 15.90
N HIS A 518 -10.97 11.97 16.64
CA HIS A 518 -11.26 10.54 16.83
C HIS A 518 -12.62 10.23 17.48
N LYS A 519 -13.20 11.19 18.20
CA LYS A 519 -14.52 11.03 18.86
C LYS A 519 -15.68 11.31 17.91
N ARG A 520 -15.41 11.74 16.69
CA ARG A 520 -16.40 12.12 15.69
C ARG A 520 -16.57 11.01 14.65
N ASP A 521 -17.74 10.90 14.08
CA ASP A 521 -18.05 10.03 12.93
C ASP A 521 -17.95 10.77 11.59
N ILE A 522 -17.48 12.03 11.59
CA ILE A 522 -17.21 12.85 10.42
C ILE A 522 -15.74 13.25 10.37
N PRO A 523 -15.19 13.49 9.17
CA PRO A 523 -13.78 13.90 9.06
C PRO A 523 -13.52 15.26 9.70
N THR A 524 -12.30 15.42 10.20
CA THR A 524 -11.79 16.70 10.71
C THR A 524 -10.54 17.09 9.95
N LEU A 525 -10.55 18.21 9.23
CA LEU A 525 -9.37 18.77 8.59
C LEU A 525 -8.63 19.67 9.58
N ILE A 526 -7.37 19.37 9.82
CA ILE A 526 -6.48 20.11 10.72
C ILE A 526 -5.34 20.69 9.90
N GLU A 527 -5.36 21.99 9.69
CA GLU A 527 -4.36 22.69 8.91
C GLU A 527 -3.18 23.09 9.79
N VAL A 528 -1.97 22.82 9.29
CA VAL A 528 -0.69 23.28 9.83
C VAL A 528 0.03 24.05 8.76
N GLN A 529 0.55 25.23 9.10
CA GLN A 529 1.42 26.00 8.20
C GLN A 529 2.81 25.35 8.19
N GLY A 530 3.25 24.85 6.98
CA GLY A 530 4.49 24.14 6.76
C GLY A 530 5.68 25.00 6.39
#